data_c27063df43e0fb59927bcafd60d00cbe
#
_entry.id   c27063df43e0fb59927bcafd60d00cbe
#
_cell.length_a   1.000
_cell.length_b   1.000
_cell.length_c   1.000
_cell.angle_alpha   90.00
_cell.angle_beta   90.00
_cell.angle_gamma   90.00
#
_symmetry.space_group_name_H-M   'P 1'
#
loop_
_entity.id
_entity.type
_entity.pdbx_description
1 polymer ?
#
loop_
_entity_poly.entity_id
_entity_poly.type
_entity_poly.pdbx_seq_one_letter_code
_entity_poly.pdbx_strand_id
1 'polypeptide(L)'
;MKTYKAKSFAKINLVLYVTGKLTKLHKIESIVKFIELHDSITIKRVKGNKHKISFNGSFSKNIKKNNTVNSLFKILDDKNLLINKKFQINVKKNIPQEAGLGGGSMNAATILNFLIKKKFIKISQKKILQITNLIGSDVILGINPTTTILSSNGAVKRFLKTSSFYTLLVRPNFGCSTKEIYSRVKKITNSKFNNPKKSMLNAEYLLRQENALEGAAFS
;
A
#
# COMPACT_ATOMS: atom_id res chain seq x y z
N MET A 1 -2.90 -30.04 -0.18
CA MET A 1 -2.04 -28.87 0.07
C MET A 1 -2.79 -27.87 0.93
N LYS A 2 -2.10 -27.24 1.91
CA LYS A 2 -2.71 -26.29 2.85
C LYS A 2 -3.07 -24.98 2.17
N THR A 3 -4.29 -24.48 2.42
CA THR A 3 -4.78 -23.18 1.97
C THR A 3 -4.71 -22.19 3.13
N TYR A 4 -4.23 -20.98 2.86
CA TYR A 4 -4.10 -19.91 3.84
C TYR A 4 -5.00 -18.75 3.43
N LYS A 5 -5.51 -18.02 4.43
CA LYS A 5 -6.27 -16.80 4.24
C LYS A 5 -5.56 -15.63 4.91
N ALA A 6 -5.59 -14.46 4.31
CA ALA A 6 -5.04 -13.23 4.85
C ALA A 6 -5.96 -12.06 4.54
N LYS A 7 -6.05 -11.10 5.46
CA LYS A 7 -6.71 -9.81 5.27
C LYS A 7 -5.67 -8.79 4.80
N SER A 8 -5.97 -8.08 3.74
CA SER A 8 -5.17 -6.98 3.22
C SER A 8 -5.91 -5.66 3.44
N PHE A 9 -5.58 -4.99 4.53
CA PHE A 9 -6.28 -3.79 4.99
C PHE A 9 -6.03 -2.60 4.07
N ALA A 10 -7.07 -1.78 3.88
CA ALA A 10 -6.95 -0.49 3.22
C ALA A 10 -6.15 0.49 4.09
N LYS A 11 -5.44 1.41 3.44
CA LYS A 11 -4.79 2.55 4.11
C LYS A 11 -5.55 3.84 3.81
N ILE A 12 -5.48 4.77 4.73
CA ILE A 12 -5.89 6.16 4.53
C ILE A 12 -4.72 7.08 4.88
N ASN A 13 -4.65 8.21 4.19
CA ASN A 13 -3.75 9.29 4.54
C ASN A 13 -4.53 10.27 5.43
N LEU A 14 -4.23 10.29 6.74
CA LEU A 14 -4.82 11.27 7.67
C LEU A 14 -4.26 12.67 7.40
N VAL A 15 -3.00 12.71 6.96
CA VAL A 15 -2.29 13.91 6.54
C VAL A 15 -1.47 13.58 5.31
N LEU A 16 -1.40 14.49 4.34
CA LEU A 16 -0.53 14.34 3.18
C LEU A 16 -0.02 15.71 2.74
N TYR A 17 1.31 15.83 2.67
CA TYR A 17 1.99 16.99 2.12
C TYR A 17 2.82 16.60 0.89
N VAL A 18 2.87 17.49 -0.08
CA VAL A 18 3.79 17.39 -1.21
C VAL A 18 4.95 18.32 -0.92
N THR A 19 6.14 17.75 -0.70
CA THR A 19 7.34 18.46 -0.26
C THR A 19 8.37 18.68 -1.35
N GLY A 20 8.08 18.20 -2.56
CA GLY A 20 8.94 18.39 -3.71
C GLY A 20 8.50 17.60 -4.90
N LYS A 21 9.13 17.84 -6.04
CA LYS A 21 8.90 17.16 -7.30
C LYS A 21 10.16 16.41 -7.72
N LEU A 22 10.02 15.16 -8.08
CA LEU A 22 11.05 14.34 -8.73
C LEU A 22 10.69 14.19 -10.21
N THR A 23 11.60 13.69 -11.02
CA THR A 23 11.40 13.55 -12.48
C THR A 23 10.09 12.80 -12.85
N LYS A 24 9.72 11.78 -12.07
CA LYS A 24 8.52 10.96 -12.33
C LYS A 24 7.55 10.85 -11.15
N LEU A 25 7.93 11.33 -9.98
CA LEU A 25 7.19 11.18 -8.72
C LEU A 25 7.23 12.48 -7.94
N HIS A 26 6.31 12.65 -6.99
CA HIS A 26 6.38 13.70 -5.99
C HIS A 26 7.02 13.18 -4.70
N LYS A 27 7.82 14.01 -4.05
CA LYS A 27 8.21 13.79 -2.66
C LYS A 27 7.00 14.09 -1.79
N ILE A 28 6.64 13.17 -0.93
CA ILE A 28 5.51 13.32 -0.04
C ILE A 28 5.89 13.03 1.39
N GLU A 29 5.18 13.65 2.29
CA GLU A 29 5.11 13.28 3.70
C GLU A 29 3.67 12.90 4.03
N SER A 30 3.48 11.92 4.90
CA SER A 30 2.13 11.49 5.22
C SER A 30 2.05 10.81 6.58
N ILE A 31 0.91 11.00 7.24
CA ILE A 31 0.50 10.17 8.37
C ILE A 31 -0.54 9.18 7.83
N VAL A 32 -0.17 7.91 7.85
CA VAL A 32 -0.95 6.82 7.27
C VAL A 32 -1.53 5.94 8.37
N LYS A 33 -2.80 5.61 8.24
CA LYS A 33 -3.49 4.65 9.11
C LYS A 33 -4.16 3.56 8.29
N PHE A 34 -4.27 2.37 8.88
CA PHE A 34 -5.00 1.25 8.28
C PHE A 34 -6.40 1.17 8.90
N ILE A 35 -7.39 0.81 8.08
CA ILE A 35 -8.80 0.71 8.46
C ILE A 35 -9.31 -0.71 8.27
N GLU A 36 -10.44 -1.07 8.88
CA GLU A 36 -11.00 -2.42 8.84
C GLU A 36 -11.48 -2.87 7.44
N LEU A 37 -11.70 -1.94 6.50
CA LEU A 37 -11.96 -2.30 5.11
C LEU A 37 -10.76 -3.07 4.55
N HIS A 38 -10.97 -4.26 3.99
CA HIS A 38 -9.90 -5.11 3.51
C HIS A 38 -10.29 -5.97 2.31
N ASP A 39 -9.32 -6.28 1.46
CA ASP A 39 -9.39 -7.36 0.51
C ASP A 39 -9.09 -8.70 1.22
N SER A 40 -9.72 -9.79 0.78
CA SER A 40 -9.45 -11.13 1.29
C SER A 40 -8.56 -11.89 0.32
N ILE A 41 -7.42 -12.38 0.79
CA ILE A 41 -6.44 -13.09 -0.04
C ILE A 41 -6.41 -14.55 0.36
N THR A 42 -6.59 -15.43 -0.62
CA THR A 42 -6.38 -16.87 -0.46
C THR A 42 -5.06 -17.25 -1.13
N ILE A 43 -4.22 -17.99 -0.40
CA ILE A 43 -2.87 -18.37 -0.82
C ILE A 43 -2.74 -19.88 -0.69
N LYS A 44 -2.39 -20.57 -1.77
CA LYS A 44 -2.14 -22.01 -1.80
C LYS A 44 -0.87 -22.28 -2.58
N ARG A 45 0.05 -23.09 -2.02
CA ARG A 45 1.17 -23.63 -2.80
C ARG A 45 0.61 -24.68 -3.76
N VAL A 46 1.08 -24.67 -5.01
CA VAL A 46 0.63 -25.60 -6.05
C VAL A 46 1.82 -26.29 -6.74
N LYS A 47 1.57 -27.46 -7.30
CA LYS A 47 2.47 -28.10 -8.26
C LYS A 47 2.32 -27.41 -9.61
N GLY A 48 3.37 -27.35 -10.38
CA GLY A 48 3.38 -26.73 -11.72
C GLY A 48 4.52 -25.74 -11.92
N ASN A 49 4.59 -25.17 -13.11
CA ASN A 49 5.68 -24.29 -13.56
C ASN A 49 5.34 -22.79 -13.53
N LYS A 50 4.07 -22.43 -13.29
CA LYS A 50 3.60 -21.03 -13.30
C LYS A 50 2.75 -20.73 -12.06
N HIS A 51 2.79 -19.47 -11.60
CA HIS A 51 1.85 -18.94 -10.62
C HIS A 51 0.47 -18.77 -11.26
N LYS A 52 -0.59 -18.98 -10.46
CA LYS A 52 -1.99 -18.74 -10.86
C LYS A 52 -2.52 -17.59 -10.01
N ILE A 53 -2.78 -16.44 -10.61
CA ILE A 53 -3.27 -15.25 -9.92
C ILE A 53 -4.63 -14.88 -10.48
N SER A 54 -5.62 -14.76 -9.61
CA SER A 54 -6.99 -14.42 -9.97
C SER A 54 -7.56 -13.38 -9.02
N PHE A 55 -8.53 -12.63 -9.53
CA PHE A 55 -9.24 -11.58 -8.80
C PHE A 55 -10.74 -11.82 -8.95
N ASN A 56 -11.49 -11.63 -7.88
CA ASN A 56 -12.94 -11.65 -7.86
C ASN A 56 -13.47 -10.59 -6.88
N GLY A 57 -14.80 -10.51 -6.66
CA GLY A 57 -15.43 -9.52 -5.80
C GLY A 57 -15.86 -8.26 -6.53
N SER A 58 -16.53 -7.37 -5.80
CA SER A 58 -17.24 -6.21 -6.36
C SER A 58 -16.34 -5.24 -7.13
N PHE A 59 -15.07 -5.14 -6.76
CA PHE A 59 -14.10 -4.22 -7.36
C PHE A 59 -13.00 -4.94 -8.16
N SER A 60 -13.29 -6.13 -8.69
CA SER A 60 -12.32 -6.91 -9.48
C SER A 60 -12.35 -6.63 -10.98
N LYS A 61 -13.39 -5.94 -11.49
CA LYS A 61 -13.51 -5.63 -12.92
C LYS A 61 -12.33 -4.76 -13.39
N ASN A 62 -11.86 -4.98 -14.62
CA ASN A 62 -10.82 -4.19 -15.28
C ASN A 62 -9.44 -4.19 -14.59
N ILE A 63 -9.14 -5.15 -13.71
CA ILE A 63 -7.78 -5.28 -13.18
C ILE A 63 -6.84 -5.71 -14.30
N LYS A 64 -5.90 -4.82 -14.64
CA LYS A 64 -4.91 -5.06 -15.70
C LYS A 64 -3.99 -6.22 -15.35
N LYS A 65 -3.47 -6.93 -16.36
CA LYS A 65 -2.44 -7.96 -16.18
C LYS A 65 -1.19 -7.40 -15.46
N ASN A 66 -0.85 -6.14 -15.71
CA ASN A 66 0.28 -5.44 -15.08
C ASN A 66 -0.13 -4.78 -13.75
N ASN A 67 -0.55 -5.59 -12.79
CA ASN A 67 -0.90 -5.13 -11.44
C ASN A 67 0.20 -5.48 -10.42
N THR A 68 0.11 -4.89 -9.23
CA THR A 68 1.11 -5.02 -8.17
C THR A 68 1.35 -6.45 -7.70
N VAL A 69 0.31 -7.31 -7.70
CA VAL A 69 0.46 -8.72 -7.31
C VAL A 69 1.24 -9.51 -8.36
N ASN A 70 0.93 -9.31 -9.65
CA ASN A 70 1.69 -9.93 -10.74
C ASN A 70 3.14 -9.42 -10.77
N SER A 71 3.35 -8.12 -10.56
CA SER A 71 4.68 -7.51 -10.46
C SER A 71 5.49 -8.11 -9.31
N LEU A 72 4.86 -8.32 -8.15
CA LEU A 72 5.51 -8.98 -7.01
C LEU A 72 6.04 -10.37 -7.41
N PHE A 73 5.20 -11.24 -7.96
CA PHE A 73 5.61 -12.60 -8.32
C PHE A 73 6.68 -12.61 -9.42
N LYS A 74 6.55 -11.72 -10.42
CA LYS A 74 7.59 -11.55 -11.44
C LYS A 74 8.93 -11.19 -10.81
N ILE A 75 8.99 -10.18 -9.94
CA ILE A 75 10.21 -9.75 -9.26
C ILE A 75 10.80 -10.87 -8.40
N LEU A 76 9.95 -11.64 -7.70
CA LEU A 76 10.41 -12.75 -6.85
C LEU A 76 10.99 -13.91 -7.69
N ASP A 77 10.39 -14.21 -8.84
CA ASP A 77 10.91 -15.21 -9.79
C ASP A 77 12.20 -14.73 -10.45
N ASP A 78 12.25 -13.50 -10.98
CA ASP A 78 13.43 -12.89 -11.63
C ASP A 78 14.65 -12.85 -10.66
N LYS A 79 14.39 -12.74 -9.36
CA LYS A 79 15.43 -12.76 -8.31
C LYS A 79 15.71 -14.15 -7.73
N ASN A 80 15.16 -15.21 -8.33
CA ASN A 80 15.30 -16.60 -7.89
C ASN A 80 14.89 -16.85 -6.42
N LEU A 81 13.95 -16.08 -5.88
CA LEU A 81 13.50 -16.19 -4.49
C LEU A 81 12.42 -17.27 -4.30
N LEU A 82 11.79 -17.73 -5.38
CA LEU A 82 10.72 -18.74 -5.38
C LEU A 82 11.10 -20.00 -6.18
N ILE A 83 12.38 -20.39 -6.14
CA ILE A 83 12.85 -21.60 -6.85
C ILE A 83 11.97 -22.80 -6.49
N ASN A 84 11.38 -23.46 -7.52
CA ASN A 84 10.51 -24.63 -7.38
C ASN A 84 9.28 -24.42 -6.47
N LYS A 85 8.88 -23.18 -6.21
CA LYS A 85 7.69 -22.85 -5.41
C LYS A 85 6.74 -22.01 -6.23
N LYS A 86 5.61 -22.60 -6.61
CA LYS A 86 4.53 -21.89 -7.30
C LYS A 86 3.29 -21.79 -6.42
N PHE A 87 2.53 -20.73 -6.63
CA PHE A 87 1.40 -20.37 -5.80
C PHE A 87 0.17 -20.09 -6.64
N GLN A 88 -0.97 -20.48 -6.11
CA GLN A 88 -2.28 -20.01 -6.53
C GLN A 88 -2.72 -18.93 -5.55
N ILE A 89 -2.96 -17.74 -6.06
CA ILE A 89 -3.42 -16.56 -5.33
C ILE A 89 -4.80 -16.20 -5.85
N ASN A 90 -5.76 -16.06 -4.94
CA ASN A 90 -7.04 -15.45 -5.27
C ASN A 90 -7.26 -14.24 -4.36
N VAL A 91 -7.57 -13.09 -4.95
CA VAL A 91 -7.83 -11.84 -4.24
C VAL A 91 -9.29 -11.46 -4.44
N LYS A 92 -10.08 -11.56 -3.36
CA LYS A 92 -11.44 -11.01 -3.33
C LYS A 92 -11.36 -9.51 -3.05
N LYS A 93 -11.67 -8.71 -4.07
CA LYS A 93 -11.59 -7.25 -4.05
C LYS A 93 -12.82 -6.63 -3.38
N ASN A 94 -12.62 -6.11 -2.19
CA ASN A 94 -13.60 -5.31 -1.44
C ASN A 94 -13.16 -3.83 -1.36
N ILE A 95 -11.88 -3.53 -1.64
CA ILE A 95 -11.35 -2.17 -1.70
C ILE A 95 -11.55 -1.65 -3.11
N PRO A 96 -12.21 -0.49 -3.31
CA PRO A 96 -12.37 0.14 -4.62
C PRO A 96 -11.03 0.41 -5.28
N GLN A 97 -11.00 0.29 -6.61
CA GLN A 97 -9.83 0.72 -7.40
C GLN A 97 -9.85 2.25 -7.54
N GLU A 98 -8.66 2.84 -7.71
CA GLU A 98 -8.48 4.29 -7.94
C GLU A 98 -9.16 5.19 -6.90
N ALA A 99 -9.23 4.71 -5.65
CA ALA A 99 -9.86 5.40 -4.52
C ALA A 99 -8.85 5.96 -3.48
N GLY A 100 -7.56 5.99 -3.79
CA GLY A 100 -6.52 6.43 -2.85
C GLY A 100 -6.26 5.51 -1.64
N LEU A 101 -6.99 4.37 -1.56
CA LEU A 101 -6.99 3.44 -0.42
C LEU A 101 -5.85 2.41 -0.46
N GLY A 102 -4.98 2.47 -1.45
CA GLY A 102 -3.78 1.63 -1.56
C GLY A 102 -4.04 0.13 -1.80
N GLY A 103 -5.26 -0.29 -2.17
CA GLY A 103 -5.66 -1.70 -2.19
C GLY A 103 -4.69 -2.63 -2.94
N GLY A 104 -4.23 -2.25 -4.13
CA GLY A 104 -3.26 -3.05 -4.90
C GLY A 104 -1.90 -3.19 -4.21
N SER A 105 -1.35 -2.09 -3.68
CA SER A 105 -0.08 -2.07 -2.96
C SER A 105 -0.15 -2.87 -1.67
N MET A 106 -1.26 -2.76 -0.94
CA MET A 106 -1.48 -3.53 0.29
C MET A 106 -1.60 -5.03 0.01
N ASN A 107 -2.22 -5.42 -1.11
CA ASN A 107 -2.28 -6.82 -1.53
C ASN A 107 -0.89 -7.41 -1.76
N ALA A 108 -0.04 -6.71 -2.51
CA ALA A 108 1.34 -7.14 -2.74
C ALA A 108 2.14 -7.23 -1.43
N ALA A 109 2.02 -6.24 -0.55
CA ALA A 109 2.68 -6.22 0.76
C ALA A 109 2.21 -7.38 1.66
N THR A 110 0.90 -7.64 1.72
CA THR A 110 0.32 -8.73 2.51
C THR A 110 0.82 -10.09 2.03
N ILE A 111 0.89 -10.30 0.72
CA ILE A 111 1.43 -11.54 0.15
C ILE A 111 2.92 -11.67 0.46
N LEU A 112 3.70 -10.61 0.28
CA LEU A 112 5.14 -10.62 0.61
C LEU A 112 5.38 -10.95 2.08
N ASN A 113 4.65 -10.31 3.00
CA ASN A 113 4.69 -10.61 4.43
C ASN A 113 4.36 -12.08 4.73
N PHE A 114 3.32 -12.61 4.07
CA PHE A 114 2.94 -14.00 4.22
C PHE A 114 4.08 -14.94 3.79
N LEU A 115 4.69 -14.70 2.63
CA LEU A 115 5.77 -15.52 2.10
C LEU A 115 6.99 -15.52 3.04
N ILE A 116 7.32 -14.37 3.64
CA ILE A 116 8.39 -14.23 4.63
C ILE A 116 8.02 -14.96 5.94
N LYS A 117 6.84 -14.69 6.52
CA LYS A 117 6.39 -15.29 7.78
C LYS A 117 6.30 -16.82 7.70
N LYS A 118 5.88 -17.35 6.56
CA LYS A 118 5.82 -18.80 6.33
C LYS A 118 7.14 -19.41 5.87
N LYS A 119 8.22 -18.61 5.87
CA LYS A 119 9.58 -19.06 5.49
C LYS A 119 9.64 -19.62 4.06
N PHE A 120 8.71 -19.23 3.16
CA PHE A 120 8.82 -19.56 1.74
C PHE A 120 9.97 -18.81 1.09
N ILE A 121 10.26 -17.60 1.55
CA ILE A 121 11.43 -16.81 1.21
C ILE A 121 12.13 -16.32 2.47
N LYS A 122 13.47 -16.17 2.37
CA LYS A 122 14.31 -15.56 3.41
C LYS A 122 15.04 -14.37 2.77
N ILE A 123 14.73 -13.18 3.22
CA ILE A 123 15.32 -11.93 2.69
C ILE A 123 15.57 -10.92 3.81
N SER A 124 16.59 -10.09 3.63
CA SER A 124 16.94 -9.02 4.57
C SER A 124 15.99 -7.82 4.46
N GLN A 125 15.98 -6.95 5.45
CA GLN A 125 15.21 -5.69 5.42
C GLN A 125 15.59 -4.82 4.22
N LYS A 126 16.88 -4.73 3.87
CA LYS A 126 17.36 -4.03 2.68
C LYS A 126 16.72 -4.59 1.41
N LYS A 127 16.62 -5.92 1.29
CA LYS A 127 16.00 -6.58 0.14
C LYS A 127 14.49 -6.37 0.08
N ILE A 128 13.81 -6.35 1.25
CA ILE A 128 12.38 -6.00 1.34
C ILE A 128 12.16 -4.59 0.77
N LEU A 129 12.94 -3.60 1.22
CA LEU A 129 12.84 -2.23 0.73
C LEU A 129 13.06 -2.14 -0.79
N GLN A 130 14.06 -2.84 -1.32
CA GLN A 130 14.32 -2.89 -2.77
C GLN A 130 13.13 -3.47 -3.54
N ILE A 131 12.56 -4.59 -3.09
CA ILE A 131 11.43 -5.25 -3.75
C ILE A 131 10.19 -4.36 -3.70
N THR A 132 9.87 -3.78 -2.53
CA THR A 132 8.70 -2.93 -2.37
C THR A 132 8.77 -1.69 -3.26
N ASN A 133 9.93 -1.04 -3.37
CA ASN A 133 10.13 0.13 -4.23
C ASN A 133 9.98 -0.20 -5.73
N LEU A 134 10.38 -1.39 -6.17
CA LEU A 134 10.20 -1.84 -7.55
C LEU A 134 8.72 -2.09 -7.91
N ILE A 135 7.87 -2.40 -6.93
CA ILE A 135 6.44 -2.65 -7.14
C ILE A 135 5.64 -1.34 -7.10
N GLY A 136 5.96 -0.47 -6.12
CA GLY A 136 5.28 0.81 -5.94
C GLY A 136 5.57 1.44 -4.58
N SER A 137 5.51 2.76 -4.52
CA SER A 137 5.88 3.58 -3.34
C SER A 137 5.09 3.22 -2.06
N ASP A 138 3.83 2.84 -2.19
CA ASP A 138 2.96 2.54 -1.06
C ASP A 138 3.15 1.10 -0.51
N VAL A 139 3.84 0.22 -1.24
CA VAL A 139 3.97 -1.20 -0.83
C VAL A 139 4.72 -1.34 0.49
N ILE A 140 5.72 -0.50 0.72
CA ILE A 140 6.50 -0.49 1.97
C ILE A 140 5.61 -0.19 3.20
N LEU A 141 4.55 0.58 3.05
CA LEU A 141 3.61 0.91 4.13
C LEU A 141 2.87 -0.33 4.62
N GLY A 142 2.50 -1.24 3.71
CA GLY A 142 1.82 -2.50 4.03
C GLY A 142 2.74 -3.58 4.62
N ILE A 143 4.06 -3.35 4.67
CA ILE A 143 4.98 -4.19 5.43
C ILE A 143 4.85 -3.82 6.91
N ASN A 144 4.25 -4.71 7.71
CA ASN A 144 3.83 -4.44 9.09
C ASN A 144 2.83 -3.26 9.16
N PRO A 145 1.55 -3.48 8.79
CA PRO A 145 0.54 -2.43 8.67
C PRO A 145 0.12 -1.89 10.03
N THR A 146 0.80 -0.86 10.49
CA THR A 146 0.52 -0.10 11.71
C THR A 146 0.47 1.39 11.37
N THR A 147 0.00 2.23 12.28
CA THR A 147 0.06 3.69 12.08
C THR A 147 1.48 4.11 11.76
N THR A 148 1.65 4.85 10.67
CA THR A 148 2.96 5.13 10.09
C THR A 148 3.09 6.61 9.75
N ILE A 149 4.24 7.20 10.06
CA ILE A 149 4.65 8.50 9.53
C ILE A 149 5.69 8.25 8.45
N LEU A 150 5.41 8.72 7.26
CA LEU A 150 6.30 8.76 6.11
C LEU A 150 6.92 10.16 6.04
N SER A 151 8.25 10.24 6.10
CA SER A 151 9.01 11.49 5.98
C SER A 151 9.39 11.77 4.52
N SER A 152 9.72 13.02 4.21
CA SER A 152 10.07 13.49 2.86
C SER A 152 11.28 12.79 2.24
N ASN A 153 12.19 12.28 3.07
CA ASN A 153 13.34 11.47 2.65
C ASN A 153 13.01 9.99 2.38
N GLY A 154 11.72 9.61 2.48
CA GLY A 154 11.26 8.24 2.31
C GLY A 154 11.40 7.36 3.56
N ALA A 155 11.86 7.89 4.68
CA ALA A 155 11.94 7.15 5.93
C ALA A 155 10.53 6.83 6.45
N VAL A 156 10.36 5.61 6.97
CA VAL A 156 9.07 5.09 7.45
C VAL A 156 9.21 4.78 8.94
N LYS A 157 8.56 5.58 9.78
CA LYS A 157 8.49 5.33 11.24
C LYS A 157 7.11 4.79 11.63
N ARG A 158 7.10 3.64 12.27
CA ARG A 158 5.89 2.93 12.68
C ARG A 158 5.61 3.10 14.16
N PHE A 159 4.34 3.24 14.50
CA PHE A 159 3.88 3.44 15.87
C PHE A 159 2.86 2.38 16.25
N LEU A 160 3.10 1.74 17.38
CA LEU A 160 2.17 0.80 18.00
C LEU A 160 1.29 1.54 19.02
N LYS A 161 0.09 0.99 19.29
CA LYS A 161 -0.84 1.51 20.31
C LYS A 161 -1.14 3.00 20.10
N THR A 162 -1.70 3.33 18.93
CA THR A 162 -2.22 4.67 18.61
C THR A 162 -3.73 4.71 18.80
N SER A 163 -4.30 5.90 18.98
CA SER A 163 -5.74 6.11 19.13
C SER A 163 -6.52 5.46 17.99
N SER A 164 -7.68 4.91 18.29
CA SER A 164 -8.63 4.40 17.28
C SER A 164 -9.57 5.51 16.86
N PHE A 165 -9.97 5.50 15.58
CA PHE A 165 -10.93 6.44 15.01
C PHE A 165 -12.00 5.66 14.25
N TYR A 166 -13.22 6.13 14.32
CA TYR A 166 -14.26 5.75 13.36
C TYR A 166 -14.03 6.50 12.07
N THR A 167 -14.21 5.83 10.94
CA THR A 167 -13.96 6.41 9.62
C THR A 167 -15.18 6.19 8.74
N LEU A 168 -15.77 7.28 8.24
CA LEU A 168 -16.77 7.24 7.18
C LEU A 168 -16.07 7.35 5.84
N LEU A 169 -16.26 6.38 4.96
CA LEU A 169 -15.75 6.40 3.59
C LEU A 169 -16.89 6.76 2.64
N VAL A 170 -16.77 7.90 1.99
CA VAL A 170 -17.69 8.32 0.93
C VAL A 170 -17.00 8.13 -0.41
N ARG A 171 -17.62 7.34 -1.30
CA ARG A 171 -17.10 7.09 -2.64
C ARG A 171 -18.01 7.71 -3.69
N PRO A 172 -17.52 8.64 -4.51
CA PRO A 172 -18.26 9.12 -5.66
C PRO A 172 -18.38 8.01 -6.74
N ASN A 173 -19.28 8.18 -7.70
CA ASN A 173 -19.50 7.22 -8.78
C ASN A 173 -18.39 7.21 -9.85
N PHE A 174 -17.40 8.06 -9.72
CA PHE A 174 -16.22 8.14 -10.59
C PHE A 174 -14.93 7.84 -9.80
N GLY A 175 -13.91 7.39 -10.49
CA GLY A 175 -12.57 7.16 -9.93
C GLY A 175 -11.66 8.35 -10.21
N CYS A 176 -10.70 8.58 -9.31
CA CYS A 176 -9.65 9.58 -9.51
C CYS A 176 -8.31 8.88 -9.77
N SER A 177 -7.74 9.12 -10.93
CA SER A 177 -6.39 8.66 -11.23
C SER A 177 -5.38 9.36 -10.33
N THR A 178 -4.62 8.59 -9.56
CA THR A 178 -3.54 9.12 -8.71
C THR A 178 -2.59 10.01 -9.50
N LYS A 179 -2.24 9.61 -10.73
CA LYS A 179 -1.34 10.38 -11.61
C LYS A 179 -1.94 11.74 -11.96
N GLU A 180 -3.22 11.77 -12.26
CA GLU A 180 -3.94 13.00 -12.62
C GLU A 180 -4.04 13.94 -11.43
N ILE A 181 -4.42 13.44 -10.26
CA ILE A 181 -4.49 14.25 -9.02
C ILE A 181 -3.12 14.88 -8.72
N TYR A 182 -2.04 14.09 -8.74
CA TYR A 182 -0.70 14.63 -8.49
C TYR A 182 -0.25 15.66 -9.54
N SER A 183 -0.68 15.55 -10.81
CA SER A 183 -0.33 16.54 -11.83
C SER A 183 -0.97 17.92 -11.60
N ARG A 184 -2.08 17.97 -10.84
CA ARG A 184 -2.80 19.21 -10.49
C ARG A 184 -2.28 19.87 -9.21
N VAL A 185 -1.35 19.24 -8.50
CA VAL A 185 -0.78 19.82 -7.26
C VAL A 185 0.06 21.02 -7.58
N LYS A 186 -0.34 22.18 -7.08
CA LYS A 186 0.36 23.48 -7.25
C LYS A 186 1.20 23.85 -6.03
N LYS A 187 0.79 23.46 -4.83
CA LYS A 187 1.44 23.86 -3.56
C LYS A 187 2.48 22.82 -3.13
N ILE A 188 3.73 23.27 -3.01
CA ILE A 188 4.81 22.50 -2.38
C ILE A 188 5.06 23.11 -1.01
N THR A 189 5.14 22.27 0.02
CA THR A 189 5.35 22.70 1.41
C THR A 189 6.73 22.28 1.91
N ASN A 190 7.25 22.98 2.91
CA ASN A 190 8.43 22.54 3.63
C ASN A 190 8.16 21.25 4.40
N SER A 191 9.20 20.43 4.57
CA SER A 191 9.12 19.19 5.32
C SER A 191 8.74 19.41 6.78
N LYS A 192 7.73 18.71 7.28
CA LYS A 192 7.24 18.76 8.66
C LYS A 192 7.51 17.47 9.45
N PHE A 193 7.74 16.32 8.74
CA PHE A 193 7.81 15.00 9.35
C PHE A 193 9.22 14.38 9.30
N ASN A 194 10.26 15.16 9.17
CA ASN A 194 11.65 14.64 9.20
C ASN A 194 12.08 14.15 10.58
N ASN A 195 11.41 14.60 11.66
CA ASN A 195 11.59 14.07 13.01
C ASN A 195 10.25 13.58 13.57
N PRO A 196 9.76 12.40 13.13
CA PRO A 196 8.42 11.95 13.47
C PRO A 196 8.31 11.56 14.95
N LYS A 197 7.30 12.14 15.65
CA LYS A 197 7.00 11.92 17.08
C LYS A 197 5.62 11.32 17.24
N LYS A 198 5.42 10.56 18.33
CA LYS A 198 4.11 9.96 18.67
C LYS A 198 3.03 11.02 18.94
N SER A 199 3.39 12.19 19.47
CA SER A 199 2.47 13.31 19.69
C SER A 199 1.79 13.81 18.41
N MET A 200 2.41 13.63 17.24
CA MET A 200 1.82 13.96 15.94
C MET A 200 0.62 13.05 15.54
N LEU A 201 0.31 12.05 16.35
CA LEU A 201 -0.76 11.09 16.10
C LEU A 201 -2.00 11.33 17.00
N ASN A 202 -1.99 12.38 17.81
CA ASN A 202 -3.17 12.76 18.60
C ASN A 202 -4.19 13.51 17.72
N ALA A 203 -5.45 13.49 18.14
CA ALA A 203 -6.55 14.09 17.37
C ALA A 203 -6.36 15.60 17.17
N GLU A 204 -5.93 16.33 18.20
CA GLU A 204 -5.73 17.76 18.13
C GLU A 204 -4.68 18.16 17.09
N TYR A 205 -3.55 17.45 17.05
CA TYR A 205 -2.54 17.67 16.02
C TYR A 205 -3.08 17.37 14.62
N LEU A 206 -3.76 16.23 14.44
CA LEU A 206 -4.27 15.78 13.15
C LEU A 206 -5.31 16.73 12.57
N LEU A 207 -6.21 17.28 13.39
CA LEU A 207 -7.25 18.23 12.96
C LEU A 207 -6.69 19.56 12.44
N ARG A 208 -5.46 19.90 12.81
CA ARG A 208 -4.76 21.12 12.31
C ARG A 208 -3.97 20.87 11.04
N GLN A 209 -3.97 19.66 10.50
CA GLN A 209 -3.20 19.31 9.31
C GLN A 209 -4.10 19.26 8.07
N GLU A 210 -3.45 19.23 6.90
CA GLU A 210 -4.10 19.28 5.60
C GLU A 210 -3.80 18.01 4.79
N ASN A 211 -4.61 17.77 3.79
CA ASN A 211 -4.33 16.85 2.70
C ASN A 211 -4.09 17.68 1.42
N ALA A 212 -2.84 17.80 0.99
CA ALA A 212 -2.47 18.58 -0.19
C ALA A 212 -3.13 18.11 -1.50
N LEU A 213 -3.71 16.92 -1.51
CA LEU A 213 -4.43 16.40 -2.68
C LEU A 213 -5.92 16.76 -2.68
N GLU A 214 -6.45 17.29 -1.58
CA GLU A 214 -7.89 17.58 -1.44
C GLU A 214 -8.36 18.57 -2.50
N GLY A 215 -7.76 19.75 -2.59
CA GLY A 215 -8.12 20.75 -3.59
C GLY A 215 -7.96 20.25 -5.03
N ALA A 216 -6.92 19.41 -5.29
CA ALA A 216 -6.71 18.83 -6.62
C ALA A 216 -7.72 17.72 -6.97
N ALA A 217 -8.34 17.10 -5.97
CA ALA A 217 -9.33 16.05 -6.17
C ALA A 217 -10.74 16.60 -6.41
N PHE A 218 -11.03 17.80 -5.89
CA PHE A 218 -12.33 18.46 -6.02
C PHE A 218 -12.39 19.55 -7.12
N SER A 219 -11.26 19.83 -7.79
CA SER A 219 -11.17 20.71 -8.97
C SER A 219 -11.28 19.88 -10.25
#